data_318a0a8aa42d5d0a045e6f5074230e6b
#
_entry.id   318a0a8aa42d5d0a045e6f5074230e6b
#
_cell.length_a   1.000
_cell.length_b   1.000
_cell.length_c   1.000
_cell.angle_alpha   90.00
_cell.angle_beta   90.00
_cell.angle_gamma   90.00
#
_symmetry.space_group_name_H-M   'P 1'
#
loop_
_entity.id
_entity.type
_entity.pdbx_description
1 polymer ?
#
loop_
_entity_poly.entity_id
_entity_poly.type
_entity_poly.pdbx_seq_one_letter_code
_entity_poly.pdbx_strand_id
1 'polypeptide(L)'
;MIAVLAAALVAGYFFWLRDLSVFAVKDVKVEGATGPEAEAIAEALDEAAREMTTLHLDEGALRAAAASFPTFVDLRADPSFPNGLRITVEERPPVLLARGDIGTVPVAGDGTVLPGVAADAKLPVITVDRLPAHGKVRDEALEIARVLGAAPEPLAKLIESVDFTKDYGVEVELRGGIPLRFGGAEQADDKWAAAAAVLAEPEVTSLTYLDLRVPERPAIGGAATADDEGTGEG
;
A
#
# COMPACT_ATOMS: atom_id res chain seq x y z
N MET A 1 -40.06 -38.10 8.48
CA MET A 1 -39.45 -38.52 7.22
C MET A 1 -38.58 -37.41 6.59
N ILE A 2 -39.09 -36.18 6.42
CA ILE A 2 -38.34 -35.04 5.85
C ILE A 2 -37.07 -34.70 6.65
N ALA A 3 -37.15 -34.66 7.99
CA ALA A 3 -36.01 -34.36 8.86
C ALA A 3 -34.88 -35.41 8.77
N VAL A 4 -35.21 -36.68 8.60
CA VAL A 4 -34.22 -37.78 8.42
C VAL A 4 -33.56 -37.68 7.05
N LEU A 5 -34.33 -37.32 6.02
CA LEU A 5 -33.75 -37.12 4.68
C LEU A 5 -32.83 -35.91 4.65
N ALA A 6 -33.22 -34.81 5.29
CA ALA A 6 -32.41 -33.61 5.44
C ALA A 6 -31.09 -33.91 6.20
N ALA A 7 -31.19 -34.67 7.32
CA ALA A 7 -29.99 -35.06 8.07
C ALA A 7 -29.09 -36.01 7.26
N ALA A 8 -29.62 -36.92 6.45
CA ALA A 8 -28.85 -37.79 5.59
C ALA A 8 -28.14 -36.99 4.45
N LEU A 9 -28.79 -36.00 3.87
CA LEU A 9 -28.21 -35.12 2.87
C LEU A 9 -27.08 -34.26 3.45
N VAL A 10 -27.29 -33.71 4.64
CA VAL A 10 -26.25 -32.96 5.37
C VAL A 10 -25.06 -33.87 5.72
N ALA A 11 -25.31 -35.06 6.21
CA ALA A 11 -24.25 -36.02 6.51
C ALA A 11 -23.52 -36.45 5.22
N GLY A 12 -24.24 -36.72 4.13
CA GLY A 12 -23.64 -37.04 2.83
C GLY A 12 -22.75 -35.92 2.29
N TYR A 13 -23.16 -34.65 2.45
CA TYR A 13 -22.34 -33.50 2.12
C TYR A 13 -21.06 -33.44 2.96
N PHE A 14 -21.18 -33.50 4.29
CA PHE A 14 -20.06 -33.34 5.20
C PHE A 14 -19.06 -34.51 5.16
N PHE A 15 -19.50 -35.74 4.90
CA PHE A 15 -18.66 -36.94 4.95
C PHE A 15 -18.19 -37.42 3.57
N TRP A 16 -18.78 -36.99 2.48
CA TRP A 16 -18.47 -37.56 1.18
C TRP A 16 -18.39 -36.53 0.04
N LEU A 17 -19.38 -35.62 -0.10
CA LEU A 17 -19.48 -34.77 -1.29
C LEU A 17 -18.40 -33.69 -1.32
N ARG A 18 -18.08 -33.09 -0.19
CA ARG A 18 -17.14 -31.96 -0.11
C ARG A 18 -15.69 -32.31 -0.47
N ASP A 19 -15.32 -33.58 -0.28
CA ASP A 19 -13.94 -34.05 -0.46
C ASP A 19 -13.78 -34.87 -1.77
N LEU A 20 -14.79 -34.84 -2.66
CA LEU A 20 -14.67 -35.52 -3.96
C LEU A 20 -13.58 -34.86 -4.81
N SER A 21 -12.76 -35.69 -5.46
CA SER A 21 -11.66 -35.28 -6.34
C SER A 21 -12.09 -34.40 -7.54
N VAL A 22 -13.37 -34.41 -7.89
CA VAL A 22 -13.95 -33.51 -8.91
C VAL A 22 -13.92 -32.06 -8.47
N PHE A 23 -13.99 -31.80 -7.17
CA PHE A 23 -13.95 -30.46 -6.58
C PHE A 23 -12.55 -30.10 -6.03
N ALA A 24 -11.57 -30.99 -6.16
CA ALA A 24 -10.19 -30.67 -5.79
C ALA A 24 -9.71 -29.46 -6.59
N VAL A 25 -9.07 -28.51 -5.90
CA VAL A 25 -8.51 -27.30 -6.52
C VAL A 25 -7.38 -27.72 -7.46
N LYS A 26 -7.46 -27.27 -8.73
CA LYS A 26 -6.48 -27.56 -9.79
C LYS A 26 -5.97 -26.26 -10.45
N ASP A 27 -6.87 -25.34 -10.66
CA ASP A 27 -6.60 -24.07 -11.35
C ASP A 27 -6.62 -22.94 -10.32
N VAL A 28 -5.44 -22.50 -9.87
CA VAL A 28 -5.29 -21.39 -8.92
C VAL A 28 -4.86 -20.14 -9.66
N LYS A 29 -5.57 -19.03 -9.44
CA LYS A 29 -5.19 -17.71 -9.94
C LYS A 29 -4.95 -16.81 -8.75
N VAL A 30 -3.70 -16.36 -8.59
CA VAL A 30 -3.31 -15.39 -7.57
C VAL A 30 -3.22 -14.01 -8.24
N GLU A 31 -3.96 -13.05 -7.70
CA GLU A 31 -4.05 -11.66 -8.17
C GLU A 31 -3.70 -10.72 -7.01
N GLY A 32 -3.16 -9.51 -7.30
CA GLY A 32 -2.85 -8.50 -6.29
C GLY A 32 -1.43 -8.57 -5.73
N ALA A 33 -0.72 -9.68 -5.89
CA ALA A 33 0.69 -9.75 -5.60
C ALA A 33 1.49 -9.07 -6.74
N THR A 34 2.15 -7.95 -6.46
CA THR A 34 2.84 -7.11 -7.47
C THR A 34 4.30 -6.83 -7.13
N GLY A 35 4.71 -7.14 -5.92
CA GLY A 35 6.06 -6.92 -5.41
C GLY A 35 7.06 -7.96 -5.89
N PRO A 36 8.33 -7.85 -5.46
CA PRO A 36 9.40 -8.80 -5.81
C PRO A 36 9.18 -10.20 -5.26
N GLU A 37 8.31 -10.38 -4.27
CA GLU A 37 7.93 -11.68 -3.68
C GLU A 37 6.66 -12.27 -4.32
N ALA A 38 6.06 -11.60 -5.32
CA ALA A 38 4.77 -12.00 -5.91
C ALA A 38 4.76 -13.46 -6.40
N GLU A 39 5.83 -13.90 -7.06
CA GLU A 39 5.95 -15.27 -7.56
C GLU A 39 6.04 -16.28 -6.40
N ALA A 40 6.83 -15.99 -5.37
CA ALA A 40 6.98 -16.85 -4.20
C ALA A 40 5.68 -16.93 -3.37
N ILE A 41 4.96 -15.82 -3.23
CA ILE A 41 3.63 -15.80 -2.59
C ILE A 41 2.64 -16.64 -3.40
N ALA A 42 2.64 -16.48 -4.72
CA ALA A 42 1.75 -17.24 -5.60
C ALA A 42 2.03 -18.75 -5.53
N GLU A 43 3.29 -19.17 -5.50
CA GLU A 43 3.69 -20.57 -5.38
C GLU A 43 3.26 -21.16 -4.02
N ALA A 44 3.51 -20.45 -2.92
CA ALA A 44 3.10 -20.89 -1.58
C ALA A 44 1.58 -21.05 -1.45
N LEU A 45 0.82 -20.11 -2.05
CA LEU A 45 -0.65 -20.17 -2.06
C LEU A 45 -1.19 -21.27 -2.99
N ASP A 46 -0.56 -21.50 -4.14
CA ASP A 46 -0.93 -22.62 -5.04
C ASP A 46 -0.71 -23.98 -4.37
N GLU A 47 0.43 -24.16 -3.71
CA GLU A 47 0.73 -25.39 -2.98
C GLU A 47 -0.29 -25.65 -1.86
N ALA A 48 -0.57 -24.64 -1.03
CA ALA A 48 -1.56 -24.77 0.03
C ALA A 48 -2.98 -25.02 -0.50
N ALA A 49 -3.36 -24.37 -1.60
CA ALA A 49 -4.69 -24.50 -2.21
C ALA A 49 -4.94 -25.88 -2.82
N ARG A 50 -3.91 -26.56 -3.33
CA ARG A 50 -4.03 -27.92 -3.92
C ARG A 50 -4.43 -28.99 -2.92
N GLU A 51 -4.27 -28.74 -1.64
CA GLU A 51 -4.74 -29.63 -0.57
C GLU A 51 -6.23 -29.46 -0.25
N MET A 52 -6.93 -28.53 -0.91
CA MET A 52 -8.31 -28.16 -0.65
C MET A 52 -9.26 -28.54 -1.78
N THR A 53 -10.55 -28.37 -1.51
CA THR A 53 -11.61 -28.47 -2.55
C THR A 53 -12.35 -27.16 -2.63
N THR A 54 -12.96 -26.86 -3.79
CA THR A 54 -13.81 -25.67 -3.98
C THR A 54 -15.06 -25.64 -3.10
N LEU A 55 -15.42 -26.79 -2.50
CA LEU A 55 -16.50 -26.92 -1.53
C LEU A 55 -16.04 -26.77 -0.07
N HIS A 56 -14.73 -26.82 0.15
CA HIS A 56 -14.13 -26.70 1.48
C HIS A 56 -12.78 -26.01 1.38
N LEU A 57 -12.80 -24.68 1.53
CA LEU A 57 -11.63 -23.83 1.56
C LEU A 57 -11.28 -23.48 3.01
N ASP A 58 -10.00 -23.56 3.33
CA ASP A 58 -9.44 -23.08 4.59
C ASP A 58 -8.61 -21.83 4.34
N GLU A 59 -9.27 -20.67 4.43
CA GLU A 59 -8.56 -19.38 4.29
C GLU A 59 -7.52 -19.18 5.40
N GLY A 60 -7.69 -19.79 6.58
CA GLY A 60 -6.70 -19.73 7.65
C GLY A 60 -5.40 -20.42 7.25
N ALA A 61 -5.48 -21.58 6.60
CA ALA A 61 -4.31 -22.30 6.08
C ALA A 61 -3.64 -21.49 4.93
N LEU A 62 -4.43 -20.87 4.04
CA LEU A 62 -3.90 -19.98 3.00
C LEU A 62 -3.16 -18.78 3.60
N ARG A 63 -3.75 -18.11 4.60
CA ARG A 63 -3.08 -17.00 5.31
C ARG A 63 -1.80 -17.45 6.00
N ALA A 64 -1.81 -18.64 6.60
CA ALA A 64 -0.61 -19.20 7.25
C ALA A 64 0.52 -19.47 6.25
N ALA A 65 0.20 -19.94 5.04
CA ALA A 65 1.18 -20.15 3.97
C ALA A 65 1.86 -18.86 3.52
N ALA A 66 1.11 -17.75 3.46
CA ALA A 66 1.64 -16.44 3.07
C ALA A 66 2.21 -15.60 4.22
N ALA A 67 2.00 -15.99 5.48
CA ALA A 67 2.36 -15.19 6.67
C ALA A 67 3.87 -14.93 6.83
N SER A 68 4.74 -15.71 6.19
CA SER A 68 6.20 -15.52 6.24
C SER A 68 6.68 -14.37 5.35
N PHE A 69 5.86 -13.90 4.41
CA PHE A 69 6.22 -12.81 3.51
C PHE A 69 5.92 -11.45 4.15
N PRO A 70 6.92 -10.57 4.33
CA PRO A 70 6.73 -9.29 5.03
C PRO A 70 5.81 -8.32 4.29
N THR A 71 5.67 -8.47 2.97
CA THR A 71 4.74 -7.66 2.16
C THR A 71 3.29 -8.09 2.31
N PHE A 72 3.03 -9.34 2.72
CA PHE A 72 1.67 -9.87 2.84
C PHE A 72 0.88 -9.19 3.98
N VAL A 73 -0.37 -8.83 3.69
CA VAL A 73 -1.32 -8.25 4.67
C VAL A 73 -2.48 -9.21 4.91
N ASP A 74 -3.22 -9.55 3.87
CA ASP A 74 -4.39 -10.42 3.92
C ASP A 74 -4.66 -11.01 2.53
N LEU A 75 -5.61 -11.94 2.47
CA LEU A 75 -6.10 -12.51 1.22
C LEU A 75 -7.61 -12.77 1.30
N ARG A 76 -8.22 -12.83 0.11
CA ARG A 76 -9.56 -13.34 -0.12
C ARG A 76 -9.49 -14.50 -1.09
N ALA A 77 -10.21 -15.59 -0.81
CA ALA A 77 -10.27 -16.78 -1.66
C ALA A 77 -11.70 -16.99 -2.19
N ASP A 78 -11.87 -16.87 -3.50
CA ASP A 78 -13.16 -17.02 -4.17
C ASP A 78 -13.15 -18.29 -5.05
N PRO A 79 -13.97 -19.32 -4.73
CA PRO A 79 -14.01 -20.55 -5.51
C PRO A 79 -14.67 -20.33 -6.88
N SER A 80 -14.10 -20.95 -7.91
CA SER A 80 -14.64 -21.01 -9.28
C SER A 80 -14.90 -22.47 -9.65
N PHE A 81 -16.16 -22.91 -9.50
CA PHE A 81 -16.55 -24.29 -9.72
C PHE A 81 -16.26 -24.78 -11.13
N PRO A 82 -15.90 -26.08 -11.33
CA PRO A 82 -15.83 -27.13 -10.28
C PRO A 82 -14.50 -27.17 -9.49
N ASN A 83 -13.38 -26.68 -10.03
CA ASN A 83 -12.03 -26.94 -9.52
C ASN A 83 -11.09 -25.73 -9.60
N GLY A 84 -11.63 -24.53 -9.86
CA GLY A 84 -10.86 -23.28 -9.87
C GLY A 84 -10.89 -22.55 -8.53
N LEU A 85 -9.84 -21.79 -8.23
CA LEU A 85 -9.74 -20.89 -7.08
C LEU A 85 -9.08 -19.59 -7.51
N ARG A 86 -9.73 -18.47 -7.21
CA ARG A 86 -9.13 -17.14 -7.32
C ARG A 86 -8.74 -16.65 -5.94
N ILE A 87 -7.48 -16.28 -5.77
CA ILE A 87 -6.96 -15.72 -4.53
C ILE A 87 -6.53 -14.29 -4.82
N THR A 88 -7.16 -13.33 -4.15
CA THR A 88 -6.78 -11.92 -4.20
C THR A 88 -5.95 -11.59 -2.97
N VAL A 89 -4.69 -11.23 -3.18
CA VAL A 89 -3.73 -10.89 -2.12
C VAL A 89 -3.70 -9.39 -1.92
N GLU A 90 -3.72 -8.96 -0.67
CA GLU A 90 -3.45 -7.59 -0.27
C GLU A 90 -2.01 -7.48 0.22
N GLU A 91 -1.22 -6.63 -0.44
CA GLU A 91 0.18 -6.36 -0.10
C GLU A 91 0.38 -4.94 0.42
N ARG A 92 1.46 -4.75 1.19
CA ARG A 92 1.98 -3.44 1.58
C ARG A 92 3.25 -3.14 0.77
N PRO A 93 3.17 -2.28 -0.25
CA PRO A 93 4.34 -1.92 -1.04
C PRO A 93 5.29 -1.05 -0.22
N PRO A 94 6.61 -1.11 -0.48
CA PRO A 94 7.56 -0.15 0.07
C PRO A 94 7.30 1.24 -0.52
N VAL A 95 7.38 2.27 0.33
CA VAL A 95 7.17 3.68 -0.05
C VAL A 95 8.41 4.53 0.13
N LEU A 96 9.38 4.07 0.92
CA LEU A 96 10.67 4.72 1.14
C LEU A 96 11.77 3.71 1.48
N LEU A 97 13.01 4.15 1.43
CA LEU A 97 14.20 3.46 1.92
C LEU A 97 14.70 4.14 3.19
N ALA A 98 14.74 3.42 4.30
CA ALA A 98 15.35 3.90 5.53
C ALA A 98 16.78 3.40 5.65
N ARG A 99 17.74 4.32 5.80
CA ARG A 99 19.15 4.04 6.00
C ARG A 99 19.51 4.27 7.47
N GLY A 100 20.06 3.28 8.12
CA GLY A 100 20.48 3.36 9.53
C GLY A 100 21.69 2.49 9.83
N ASP A 101 21.87 2.17 11.11
CA ASP A 101 23.00 1.42 11.67
C ASP A 101 23.19 0.02 11.07
N ILE A 102 22.11 -0.65 10.68
CA ILE A 102 22.15 -2.01 10.11
C ILE A 102 22.11 -2.03 8.57
N GLY A 103 22.16 -0.86 7.92
CA GLY A 103 22.14 -0.72 6.46
C GLY A 103 20.91 0.03 5.95
N THR A 104 20.48 -0.28 4.73
CA THR A 104 19.31 0.32 4.09
C THR A 104 18.21 -0.73 3.96
N VAL A 105 17.01 -0.43 4.46
CA VAL A 105 15.86 -1.33 4.47
C VAL A 105 14.64 -0.62 3.91
N PRO A 106 13.85 -1.26 3.03
CA PRO A 106 12.58 -0.72 2.57
C PRO A 106 11.57 -0.62 3.72
N VAL A 107 10.72 0.40 3.66
CA VAL A 107 9.66 0.65 4.65
C VAL A 107 8.33 0.87 3.93
N ALA A 108 7.30 0.20 4.40
CA ALA A 108 5.93 0.34 3.92
C ALA A 108 5.26 1.61 4.46
N GLY A 109 4.14 2.03 3.85
CA GLY A 109 3.40 3.23 4.24
C GLY A 109 2.84 3.21 5.67
N ASP A 110 2.68 2.04 6.28
CA ASP A 110 2.29 1.91 7.70
C ASP A 110 3.49 1.95 8.67
N GLY A 111 4.70 2.18 8.15
CA GLY A 111 5.96 2.20 8.89
C GLY A 111 6.61 0.82 9.06
N THR A 112 6.03 -0.26 8.58
CA THR A 112 6.59 -1.60 8.71
C THR A 112 7.90 -1.71 7.90
N VAL A 113 8.97 -2.16 8.54
CA VAL A 113 10.22 -2.49 7.85
C VAL A 113 10.07 -3.80 7.08
N LEU A 114 10.62 -3.85 5.87
CA LEU A 114 10.48 -4.95 4.93
C LEU A 114 11.86 -5.58 4.61
N PRO A 115 12.47 -6.30 5.58
CA PRO A 115 13.80 -6.86 5.42
C PRO A 115 13.78 -7.95 4.32
N GLY A 116 14.77 -7.91 3.42
CA GLY A 116 14.88 -8.88 2.33
C GLY A 116 14.03 -8.57 1.09
N VAL A 117 13.11 -7.60 1.17
CA VAL A 117 12.31 -7.15 0.04
C VAL A 117 13.17 -6.27 -0.88
N ALA A 118 13.21 -6.60 -2.17
CA ALA A 118 13.82 -5.73 -3.16
C ALA A 118 12.96 -4.48 -3.35
N ALA A 119 13.57 -3.31 -3.30
CA ALA A 119 12.87 -2.04 -3.49
C ALA A 119 13.39 -1.30 -4.71
N ASP A 120 12.53 -0.51 -5.35
CA ASP A 120 12.95 0.37 -6.43
C ASP A 120 13.95 1.40 -5.87
N ALA A 121 15.10 1.52 -6.53
CA ALA A 121 16.15 2.51 -6.19
C ALA A 121 15.67 3.97 -6.36
N LYS A 122 14.49 4.17 -6.94
CA LYS A 122 13.86 5.49 -7.10
C LYS A 122 13.04 5.93 -5.89
N LEU A 123 12.82 5.04 -4.91
CA LEU A 123 12.14 5.43 -3.68
C LEU A 123 12.95 6.46 -2.91
N PRO A 124 12.29 7.45 -2.27
CA PRO A 124 12.99 8.43 -1.45
C PRO A 124 13.73 7.74 -0.29
N VAL A 125 14.90 8.27 0.04
CA VAL A 125 15.79 7.73 1.08
C VAL A 125 15.79 8.67 2.27
N ILE A 126 15.49 8.14 3.45
CA ILE A 126 15.65 8.86 4.72
C ILE A 126 16.78 8.25 5.54
N THR A 127 17.39 9.05 6.40
CA THR A 127 18.39 8.56 7.38
C THR A 127 17.77 8.53 8.76
N VAL A 128 17.95 7.42 9.47
CA VAL A 128 17.47 7.21 10.84
C VAL A 128 18.64 6.77 11.73
N ASP A 129 18.64 7.20 12.98
CA ASP A 129 19.71 6.83 13.93
C ASP A 129 19.76 5.32 14.19
N ARG A 130 18.58 4.70 14.28
CA ARG A 130 18.44 3.27 14.53
C ARG A 130 17.29 2.66 13.73
N LEU A 131 17.61 1.60 13.00
CA LEU A 131 16.62 0.78 12.31
C LEU A 131 16.21 -0.42 13.17
N PRO A 132 14.90 -0.68 13.36
CA PRO A 132 14.46 -1.94 13.94
C PRO A 132 14.72 -3.08 12.94
N ALA A 133 15.19 -4.23 13.44
CA ALA A 133 15.36 -5.42 12.60
C ALA A 133 14.02 -5.97 12.09
N HIS A 134 12.97 -5.80 12.88
CA HIS A 134 11.58 -6.17 12.58
C HIS A 134 10.63 -5.17 13.22
N GLY A 135 9.39 -5.10 12.70
CA GLY A 135 8.34 -4.22 13.23
C GLY A 135 8.30 -2.89 12.49
N LYS A 136 8.09 -1.79 13.21
CA LYS A 136 7.86 -0.47 12.61
C LYS A 136 8.94 0.53 12.97
N VAL A 137 9.27 1.40 12.03
CA VAL A 137 9.99 2.65 12.32
C VAL A 137 9.18 3.54 13.28
N ARG A 138 9.83 4.51 13.90
CA ARG A 138 9.22 5.35 14.93
C ARG A 138 9.44 6.83 14.62
N ASP A 139 8.77 7.67 15.40
CA ASP A 139 8.94 9.12 15.41
C ASP A 139 8.81 9.72 13.99
N GLU A 140 9.70 10.58 13.60
CA GLU A 140 9.71 11.27 12.31
C GLU A 140 9.64 10.33 11.10
N ALA A 141 10.35 9.20 11.18
CA ALA A 141 10.34 8.20 10.10
C ALA A 141 8.96 7.54 9.90
N LEU A 142 8.19 7.38 10.97
CA LEU A 142 6.83 6.86 10.90
C LEU A 142 5.88 7.89 10.28
N GLU A 143 6.03 9.16 10.64
CA GLU A 143 5.26 10.25 10.04
C GLU A 143 5.51 10.34 8.53
N ILE A 144 6.78 10.32 8.13
CA ILE A 144 7.17 10.30 6.71
C ILE A 144 6.55 9.09 5.98
N ALA A 145 6.69 7.88 6.54
CA ALA A 145 6.17 6.67 5.93
C ALA A 145 4.65 6.75 5.69
N ARG A 146 3.90 7.27 6.67
CA ARG A 146 2.44 7.44 6.57
C ARG A 146 2.04 8.47 5.53
N VAL A 147 2.74 9.60 5.47
CA VAL A 147 2.49 10.63 4.44
C VAL A 147 2.73 10.05 3.05
N LEU A 148 3.86 9.34 2.86
CA LEU A 148 4.17 8.73 1.56
C LEU A 148 3.22 7.58 1.22
N GLY A 149 2.77 6.81 2.22
CA GLY A 149 1.83 5.71 2.03
C GLY A 149 0.43 6.14 1.59
N ALA A 150 0.03 7.36 1.94
CA ALA A 150 -1.24 7.96 1.51
C ALA A 150 -1.17 8.62 0.12
N ALA A 151 0.03 8.72 -0.47
CA ALA A 151 0.20 9.39 -1.76
C ALA A 151 -0.54 8.66 -2.88
N PRO A 152 -1.42 9.33 -3.66
CA PRO A 152 -2.04 8.72 -4.83
C PRO A 152 -0.98 8.36 -5.87
N GLU A 153 -1.15 7.23 -6.55
CA GLU A 153 -0.15 6.65 -7.47
C GLU A 153 0.45 7.65 -8.48
N PRO A 154 -0.34 8.55 -9.11
CA PRO A 154 0.23 9.54 -10.03
C PRO A 154 1.21 10.51 -9.36
N LEU A 155 0.93 10.96 -8.12
CA LEU A 155 1.79 11.87 -7.38
C LEU A 155 2.96 11.15 -6.71
N ALA A 156 2.75 9.93 -6.23
CA ALA A 156 3.81 9.09 -5.66
C ALA A 156 4.99 8.91 -6.64
N LYS A 157 4.69 8.75 -7.95
CA LYS A 157 5.71 8.66 -9.01
C LYS A 157 6.50 9.95 -9.25
N LEU A 158 5.98 11.09 -8.79
CA LEU A 158 6.63 12.39 -8.92
C LEU A 158 7.45 12.80 -7.70
N ILE A 159 7.38 12.04 -6.61
CA ILE A 159 8.18 12.32 -5.42
C ILE A 159 9.66 12.17 -5.75
N GLU A 160 10.44 13.19 -5.46
CA GLU A 160 11.88 13.24 -5.65
C GLU A 160 12.63 13.04 -4.33
N SER A 161 12.22 13.78 -3.30
CA SER A 161 12.79 13.69 -1.97
C SER A 161 11.75 13.89 -0.88
N VAL A 162 12.09 13.52 0.33
CA VAL A 162 11.31 13.78 1.54
C VAL A 162 12.24 14.06 2.70
N ASP A 163 11.86 15.06 3.50
CA ASP A 163 12.57 15.44 4.70
C ASP A 163 11.59 15.70 5.86
N PHE A 164 12.14 15.73 7.07
CA PHE A 164 11.42 16.18 8.26
C PHE A 164 12.12 17.42 8.83
N THR A 165 11.40 18.53 8.86
CA THR A 165 11.91 19.78 9.42
C THR A 165 11.15 20.15 10.69
N LYS A 166 11.81 20.84 11.63
CA LYS A 166 11.16 21.27 12.88
C LYS A 166 10.06 22.30 12.66
N ASP A 167 10.18 23.10 11.60
CA ASP A 167 9.27 24.21 11.32
C ASP A 167 8.00 23.77 10.55
N TYR A 168 8.17 22.78 9.65
CA TYR A 168 7.10 22.34 8.74
C TYR A 168 6.71 20.87 8.87
N GLY A 169 7.38 20.10 9.74
CA GLY A 169 7.15 18.65 9.84
C GLY A 169 7.63 17.92 8.60
N VAL A 170 6.80 17.02 8.08
CA VAL A 170 7.09 16.29 6.82
C VAL A 170 6.95 17.24 5.65
N GLU A 171 8.00 17.34 4.86
CA GLU A 171 8.08 18.11 3.62
C GLU A 171 8.44 17.14 2.48
N VAL A 172 7.61 17.10 1.44
CA VAL A 172 7.77 16.23 0.27
C VAL A 172 8.09 17.12 -0.93
N GLU A 173 9.18 16.85 -1.61
CA GLU A 173 9.54 17.55 -2.84
C GLU A 173 9.12 16.72 -4.06
N LEU A 174 8.35 17.32 -4.93
CA LEU A 174 7.99 16.73 -6.22
C LEU A 174 9.03 17.11 -7.29
N ARG A 175 9.15 16.28 -8.31
CA ARG A 175 9.94 16.60 -9.51
C ARG A 175 9.48 17.93 -10.09
N GLY A 176 10.42 18.84 -10.24
CA GLY A 176 10.16 20.23 -10.60
C GLY A 176 10.40 21.19 -9.45
N GLY A 177 10.80 20.71 -8.26
CA GLY A 177 11.27 21.52 -7.16
C GLY A 177 10.15 22.19 -6.35
N ILE A 178 8.94 21.61 -6.33
CA ILE A 178 7.81 22.15 -5.54
C ILE A 178 7.77 21.43 -4.20
N PRO A 179 8.09 22.10 -3.07
CA PRO A 179 7.95 21.53 -1.74
C PRO A 179 6.49 21.56 -1.27
N LEU A 180 6.00 20.39 -0.85
CA LEU A 180 4.70 20.18 -0.23
C LEU A 180 4.88 20.01 1.28
N ARG A 181 4.33 20.92 2.10
CA ARG A 181 4.45 20.92 3.55
C ARG A 181 3.26 20.25 4.19
N PHE A 182 3.45 19.04 4.69
CA PHE A 182 2.38 18.23 5.29
C PHE A 182 2.20 18.47 6.79
N GLY A 183 3.25 18.88 7.51
CA GLY A 183 3.24 18.83 8.97
C GLY A 183 3.35 17.39 9.47
N GLY A 184 2.33 16.92 10.19
CA GLY A 184 2.21 15.51 10.58
C GLY A 184 1.46 14.66 9.55
N ALA A 185 1.34 13.36 9.85
CA ALA A 185 0.63 12.40 9.00
C ALA A 185 -0.89 12.39 9.21
N GLU A 186 -1.42 13.20 10.13
CA GLU A 186 -2.86 13.31 10.32
C GLU A 186 -3.52 13.81 9.03
N GLN A 187 -4.64 13.22 8.65
CA GLN A 187 -5.39 13.57 7.43
C GLN A 187 -4.51 13.53 6.15
N ALA A 188 -3.53 12.62 6.07
CA ALA A 188 -2.61 12.54 4.93
C ALA A 188 -3.35 12.38 3.58
N ASP A 189 -4.43 11.59 3.55
CA ASP A 189 -5.26 11.40 2.35
C ASP A 189 -5.90 12.73 1.91
N ASP A 190 -6.46 13.51 2.84
CA ASP A 190 -7.09 14.80 2.55
C ASP A 190 -6.04 15.83 2.08
N LYS A 191 -4.85 15.83 2.69
CA LYS A 191 -3.72 16.67 2.29
C LYS A 191 -3.26 16.35 0.88
N TRP A 192 -3.14 15.07 0.53
CA TRP A 192 -2.81 14.66 -0.83
C TRP A 192 -3.92 15.01 -1.83
N ALA A 193 -5.20 14.89 -1.45
CA ALA A 193 -6.31 15.32 -2.28
C ALA A 193 -6.27 16.83 -2.54
N ALA A 194 -5.98 17.64 -1.51
CA ALA A 194 -5.80 19.08 -1.64
C ALA A 194 -4.60 19.42 -2.55
N ALA A 195 -3.46 18.72 -2.39
CA ALA A 195 -2.30 18.88 -3.27
C ALA A 195 -2.67 18.59 -4.74
N ALA A 196 -3.36 17.49 -5.00
CA ALA A 196 -3.79 17.12 -6.35
C ALA A 196 -4.71 18.16 -6.96
N ALA A 197 -5.65 18.71 -6.19
CA ALA A 197 -6.55 19.77 -6.65
C ALA A 197 -5.78 21.02 -7.05
N VAL A 198 -4.88 21.52 -6.18
CA VAL A 198 -4.08 22.73 -6.48
C VAL A 198 -3.15 22.53 -7.68
N LEU A 199 -2.48 21.37 -7.75
CA LEU A 199 -1.56 21.09 -8.87
C LEU A 199 -2.27 20.85 -10.20
N ALA A 200 -3.58 20.59 -10.20
CA ALA A 200 -4.40 20.46 -11.41
C ALA A 200 -4.94 21.80 -11.92
N GLU A 201 -4.82 22.89 -11.15
CA GLU A 201 -5.31 24.22 -11.54
C GLU A 201 -4.44 24.84 -12.64
N PRO A 202 -4.97 25.10 -13.84
CA PRO A 202 -4.19 25.63 -14.97
C PRO A 202 -3.73 27.08 -14.77
N GLU A 203 -4.35 27.81 -13.85
CA GLU A 203 -4.00 29.20 -13.52
C GLU A 203 -2.77 29.31 -12.61
N VAL A 204 -2.37 28.21 -11.98
CA VAL A 204 -1.19 28.14 -11.11
C VAL A 204 0.05 27.87 -11.95
N THR A 205 0.70 28.90 -12.45
CA THR A 205 1.85 28.80 -13.37
C THR A 205 3.19 28.70 -12.67
N SER A 206 3.30 29.16 -11.43
CA SER A 206 4.53 29.06 -10.63
C SER A 206 4.22 28.91 -9.16
N LEU A 207 4.67 27.80 -8.57
CA LEU A 207 4.59 27.54 -7.13
C LEU A 207 6.00 27.53 -6.54
N THR A 208 6.22 28.28 -5.46
CA THR A 208 7.44 28.17 -4.64
C THR A 208 7.26 27.19 -3.50
N TYR A 209 6.05 26.98 -3.01
CA TYR A 209 5.68 25.94 -2.05
C TYR A 209 4.15 25.76 -2.02
N LEU A 210 3.72 24.62 -1.47
CA LEU A 210 2.32 24.34 -1.14
C LEU A 210 2.23 23.86 0.31
N ASP A 211 1.55 24.64 1.17
CA ASP A 211 1.34 24.29 2.57
C ASP A 211 -0.01 23.59 2.74
N LEU A 212 0.05 22.33 3.17
CA LEU A 212 -1.07 21.40 3.29
C LEU A 212 -1.39 21.06 4.75
N ARG A 213 -0.78 21.76 5.72
CA ARG A 213 -1.01 21.48 7.15
C ARG A 213 -2.47 21.62 7.55
N VAL A 214 -3.23 22.43 6.81
CA VAL A 214 -4.69 22.56 6.92
C VAL A 214 -5.29 22.22 5.55
N PRO A 215 -5.71 20.98 5.30
CA PRO A 215 -6.11 20.54 3.96
C PRO A 215 -7.35 21.28 3.40
N GLU A 216 -8.24 21.78 4.27
CA GLU A 216 -9.41 22.56 3.86
C GLU A 216 -9.05 23.97 3.38
N ARG A 217 -7.84 24.44 3.66
CA ARG A 217 -7.35 25.79 3.30
C ARG A 217 -5.87 25.73 2.92
N PRO A 218 -5.51 25.05 1.81
CA PRO A 218 -4.11 24.99 1.37
C PRO A 218 -3.60 26.40 1.07
N ALA A 219 -2.35 26.69 1.50
CA ALA A 219 -1.70 27.95 1.21
C ALA A 219 -0.63 27.75 0.15
N ILE A 220 -0.60 28.64 -0.85
CA ILE A 220 0.38 28.62 -1.92
C ILE A 220 1.31 29.82 -1.82
N GLY A 221 2.60 29.61 -2.08
CA GLY A 221 3.58 30.67 -2.19
C GLY A 221 4.05 30.87 -3.61
N GLY A 222 4.27 32.13 -4.01
CA GLY A 222 4.84 32.49 -5.31
C GLY A 222 3.92 32.29 -6.53
N ALA A 223 2.60 32.08 -6.31
CA ALA A 223 1.66 32.12 -7.42
C ALA A 223 1.55 33.57 -7.92
N ALA A 224 2.13 33.89 -9.06
CA ALA A 224 1.76 35.04 -9.82
C ALA A 224 0.35 34.75 -10.36
N THR A 225 -0.69 35.41 -9.79
CA THR A 225 -1.99 35.48 -10.45
C THR A 225 -1.82 36.37 -11.66
N ALA A 226 -2.42 35.98 -12.78
CA ALA A 226 -2.37 36.72 -14.04
C ALA A 226 -2.93 38.17 -13.96
N ASP A 227 -3.43 38.58 -12.80
CA ASP A 227 -4.07 39.87 -12.55
C ASP A 227 -3.10 40.97 -12.04
N ASP A 228 -1.80 40.68 -11.82
CA ASP A 228 -0.85 41.65 -11.26
C ASP A 228 -0.01 42.42 -12.33
N GLU A 229 -0.32 42.26 -13.63
CA GLU A 229 0.32 43.02 -14.72
C GLU A 229 -0.49 44.25 -15.17
N GLY A 230 -1.22 44.88 -14.28
CA GLY A 230 -2.08 45.96 -14.72
C GLY A 230 -2.32 47.12 -13.78
N THR A 231 -1.29 47.73 -13.15
CA THR A 231 -1.45 49.11 -12.68
C THR A 231 -0.10 49.74 -12.29
N GLY A 232 0.60 50.20 -13.28
CA GLY A 232 1.86 50.96 -13.09
C GLY A 232 2.13 51.90 -14.24
N GLU A 233 1.18 52.77 -14.60
CA GLU A 233 1.45 53.98 -15.36
C GLU A 233 0.37 55.04 -15.11
N GLY A 234 0.80 56.13 -14.51
CA GLY A 234 0.00 57.32 -14.33
C GLY A 234 0.77 58.37 -13.56
#